data_5070a47e9520936ec75c71f6cebec744
#
_entry.id   5070a47e9520936ec75c71f6cebec744
#
_cell.length_a   1.000
_cell.length_b   1.000
_cell.length_c   1.000
_cell.angle_alpha   90.00
_cell.angle_beta   90.00
_cell.angle_gamma   90.00
#
_symmetry.space_group_name_H-M   'P 1'
#
loop_
_entity.id
_entity.type
_entity.pdbx_description
1 polymer ?
#
loop_
_entity_poly.entity_id
_entity_poly.type
_entity_poly.pdbx_seq_one_letter_code
_entity_poly.pdbx_strand_id
1 'polypeptide(L)'
;MRADLEIIQDWIPAGSRVLDLGCGDGELLSWLRDHKQVTGYGLENDPDNIAQCVAKGINVIEQDLDKGLGNFASNSFDVVVMTQALQAVHYPDRILDEMLRVGRQCIITFPNFGHWRCRWYLATKGRMPVSDFLPYTWYNTSNIHFCTFEDFEEIGRAHV
;
A
#
# COMPACT_ATOMS: atom_id res chain seq x y z
N MET A 1 -15.80 2.92 1.63
CA MET A 1 -14.46 2.28 1.77
C MET A 1 -14.15 1.47 0.52
N ARG A 2 -12.91 1.45 0.05
CA ARG A 2 -12.50 0.61 -1.08
C ARG A 2 -12.63 -0.88 -0.70
N ALA A 3 -12.97 -1.74 -1.66
CA ALA A 3 -13.20 -3.18 -1.41
C ALA A 3 -11.96 -3.92 -0.85
N ASP A 4 -10.75 -3.50 -1.24
CA ASP A 4 -9.52 -4.06 -0.71
C ASP A 4 -9.32 -3.71 0.77
N LEU A 5 -9.70 -2.51 1.20
CA LEU A 5 -9.64 -2.10 2.59
C LEU A 5 -10.63 -2.88 3.47
N GLU A 6 -11.81 -3.23 2.93
CA GLU A 6 -12.80 -4.07 3.64
C GLU A 6 -12.28 -5.48 3.91
N ILE A 7 -11.45 -6.02 3.03
CA ILE A 7 -10.85 -7.34 3.22
C ILE A 7 -9.71 -7.30 4.23
N ILE A 8 -8.77 -6.35 4.08
CA ILE A 8 -7.56 -6.31 4.91
C ILE A 8 -7.83 -5.90 6.35
N GLN A 9 -8.90 -5.12 6.58
CA GLN A 9 -9.26 -4.72 7.93
C GLN A 9 -9.50 -5.94 8.85
N ASP A 10 -10.02 -7.04 8.30
CA ASP A 10 -10.28 -8.25 9.08
C ASP A 10 -9.00 -8.98 9.49
N TRP A 11 -7.91 -8.80 8.74
CA TRP A 11 -6.61 -9.40 9.03
C TRP A 11 -5.80 -8.65 10.08
N ILE A 12 -6.20 -7.43 10.43
CA ILE A 12 -5.52 -6.61 11.42
C ILE A 12 -6.14 -6.86 12.79
N PRO A 13 -5.39 -7.38 13.77
CA PRO A 13 -5.89 -7.64 15.12
C PRO A 13 -6.27 -6.36 15.85
N ALA A 14 -7.28 -6.42 16.72
CA ALA A 14 -7.66 -5.30 17.56
C ALA A 14 -6.52 -4.92 18.53
N GLY A 15 -6.36 -3.63 18.80
CA GLY A 15 -5.31 -3.10 19.68
C GLY A 15 -3.91 -3.10 19.09
N SER A 16 -3.71 -3.50 17.82
CA SER A 16 -2.41 -3.52 17.16
C SER A 16 -1.83 -2.11 17.00
N ARG A 17 -0.49 -2.05 16.90
CA ARG A 17 0.23 -0.88 16.37
C ARG A 17 0.42 -1.05 14.87
N VAL A 18 -0.13 -0.14 14.08
CA VAL A 18 -0.14 -0.21 12.61
C VAL A 18 0.67 0.93 12.02
N LEU A 19 1.47 0.62 11.00
CA LEU A 19 2.09 1.59 10.11
C LEU A 19 1.50 1.42 8.71
N ASP A 20 0.88 2.46 8.19
CA ASP A 20 0.25 2.45 6.86
C ASP A 20 1.10 3.28 5.87
N LEU A 21 1.69 2.61 4.90
CA LEU A 21 2.61 3.19 3.91
C LEU A 21 1.83 3.66 2.68
N GLY A 22 1.81 4.97 2.46
CA GLY A 22 0.95 5.59 1.46
C GLY A 22 -0.51 5.56 1.92
N CYS A 23 -0.77 6.09 3.12
CA CYS A 23 -2.07 5.97 3.78
C CYS A 23 -3.19 6.78 3.11
N GLY A 24 -2.87 7.58 2.09
CA GLY A 24 -3.83 8.45 1.43
C GLY A 24 -4.52 9.38 2.43
N ASP A 25 -5.82 9.47 2.35
CA ASP A 25 -6.65 10.31 3.22
C ASP A 25 -6.85 9.72 4.64
N GLY A 26 -6.18 8.62 4.98
CA GLY A 26 -6.24 7.96 6.29
C GLY A 26 -7.53 7.17 6.55
N GLU A 27 -8.28 6.78 5.51
CA GLU A 27 -9.55 6.06 5.65
C GLU A 27 -9.39 4.75 6.44
N LEU A 28 -8.36 3.94 6.11
CA LEU A 28 -8.10 2.67 6.79
C LEU A 28 -7.77 2.89 8.28
N LEU A 29 -6.83 3.77 8.58
CA LEU A 29 -6.41 4.03 9.96
C LEU A 29 -7.54 4.61 10.81
N SER A 30 -8.37 5.48 10.23
CA SER A 30 -9.54 6.03 10.91
C SER A 30 -10.54 4.93 11.28
N TRP A 31 -10.84 4.05 10.32
CA TRP A 31 -11.74 2.94 10.57
C TRP A 31 -11.19 1.98 11.65
N LEU A 32 -9.90 1.61 11.53
CA LEU A 32 -9.23 0.71 12.49
C LEU A 32 -9.19 1.28 13.90
N ARG A 33 -8.93 2.58 14.04
CA ARG A 33 -8.97 3.28 15.33
C ARG A 33 -10.36 3.18 15.96
N ASP A 34 -11.40 3.49 15.17
CA ASP A 34 -12.77 3.63 15.69
C ASP A 34 -13.42 2.27 15.99
N HIS A 35 -13.04 1.20 15.27
CA HIS A 35 -13.69 -0.12 15.40
C HIS A 35 -12.81 -1.18 16.08
N LYS A 36 -11.49 -1.03 16.01
CA LYS A 36 -10.55 -2.04 16.53
C LYS A 36 -9.55 -1.49 17.56
N GLN A 37 -9.66 -0.22 17.95
CA GLN A 37 -8.76 0.43 18.92
C GLN A 37 -7.29 0.33 18.50
N VAL A 38 -7.03 0.34 17.21
CA VAL A 38 -5.69 0.33 16.64
C VAL A 38 -5.03 1.68 16.88
N THR A 39 -3.73 1.65 17.20
CA THR A 39 -2.88 2.84 17.27
C THR A 39 -1.84 2.78 16.16
N GLY A 40 -1.38 3.94 15.67
CA GLY A 40 -0.34 3.93 14.66
C GLY A 40 -0.17 5.23 13.91
N TYR A 41 0.53 5.11 12.79
CA TYR A 41 0.90 6.24 11.94
C TYR A 41 0.63 5.90 10.47
N GLY A 42 0.25 6.92 9.71
CA GLY A 42 0.30 6.90 8.26
C GLY A 42 1.56 7.59 7.76
N LEU A 43 2.14 7.08 6.68
CA LEU A 43 3.14 7.79 5.87
C LEU A 43 2.49 8.24 4.57
N GLU A 44 2.63 9.52 4.24
CA GLU A 44 2.04 10.10 3.04
C GLU A 44 2.92 11.25 2.55
N ASN A 45 2.93 11.51 1.27
CA ASN A 45 3.70 12.62 0.68
C ASN A 45 2.82 13.67 -0.02
N ASP A 46 1.55 13.38 -0.23
CA ASP A 46 0.59 14.32 -0.81
C ASP A 46 0.02 15.26 0.27
N PRO A 47 0.23 16.59 0.17
CA PRO A 47 -0.23 17.55 1.16
C PRO A 47 -1.76 17.56 1.38
N ASP A 48 -2.55 17.31 0.33
CA ASP A 48 -4.00 17.29 0.43
C ASP A 48 -4.48 16.06 1.22
N ASN A 49 -3.85 14.91 1.02
CA ASN A 49 -4.10 13.70 1.79
C ASN A 49 -3.68 13.87 3.25
N ILE A 50 -2.51 14.45 3.49
CA ILE A 50 -2.02 14.77 4.84
C ILE A 50 -3.03 15.66 5.59
N ALA A 51 -3.54 16.71 4.92
CA ALA A 51 -4.54 17.59 5.52
C ALA A 51 -5.83 16.83 5.90
N GLN A 52 -6.26 15.87 5.07
CA GLN A 52 -7.41 15.02 5.37
C GLN A 52 -7.15 14.08 6.55
N CYS A 53 -5.97 13.48 6.64
CA CYS A 53 -5.55 12.67 7.80
C CYS A 53 -5.63 13.48 9.10
N VAL A 54 -5.06 14.68 9.10
CA VAL A 54 -5.08 15.59 10.25
C VAL A 54 -6.51 15.95 10.63
N ALA A 55 -7.37 16.27 9.65
CA ALA A 55 -8.78 16.58 9.91
C ALA A 55 -9.55 15.41 10.54
N LYS A 56 -9.17 14.15 10.21
CA LYS A 56 -9.72 12.92 10.80
C LYS A 56 -9.06 12.56 12.15
N GLY A 57 -8.07 13.32 12.61
CA GLY A 57 -7.32 13.03 13.85
C GLY A 57 -6.40 11.81 13.73
N ILE A 58 -5.92 11.50 12.54
CA ILE A 58 -4.97 10.42 12.26
C ILE A 58 -3.55 10.98 12.36
N ASN A 59 -2.68 10.26 13.07
CA ASN A 59 -1.26 10.58 13.11
C ASN A 59 -0.65 10.26 11.74
N VAL A 60 -0.19 11.27 11.05
CA VAL A 60 0.45 11.15 9.75
C VAL A 60 1.84 11.81 9.77
N ILE A 61 2.78 11.20 9.10
CA ILE A 61 4.15 11.69 8.90
C ILE A 61 4.33 11.94 7.41
N GLU A 62 4.74 13.15 7.05
CA GLU A 62 5.13 13.45 5.69
C GLU A 62 6.43 12.73 5.37
N GLN A 63 6.38 11.71 4.52
CA GLN A 63 7.52 10.92 4.14
C GLN A 63 7.37 10.31 2.75
N ASP A 64 8.43 10.46 1.96
CA ASP A 64 8.61 9.76 0.70
C ASP A 64 9.09 8.33 0.99
N LEU A 65 8.36 7.34 0.51
CA LEU A 65 8.66 5.92 0.74
C LEU A 65 9.99 5.47 0.09
N ASP A 66 10.42 6.13 -0.98
CA ASP A 66 11.71 5.85 -1.62
C ASP A 66 12.92 6.21 -0.72
N LYS A 67 12.71 6.98 0.34
CA LYS A 67 13.73 7.24 1.37
C LYS A 67 13.86 6.13 2.42
N GLY A 68 13.00 5.11 2.33
CA GLY A 68 12.99 3.98 3.25
C GLY A 68 12.38 4.29 4.61
N LEU A 69 12.49 3.34 5.55
CA LEU A 69 11.90 3.41 6.88
C LEU A 69 12.96 3.47 8.01
N GLY A 70 14.15 4.00 7.71
CA GLY A 70 15.28 4.04 8.66
C GLY A 70 15.01 4.82 9.96
N ASN A 71 13.97 5.64 10.00
CA ASN A 71 13.50 6.36 11.19
C ASN A 71 12.70 5.47 12.16
N PHE A 72 12.33 4.24 11.76
CA PHE A 72 11.62 3.29 12.61
C PHE A 72 12.51 2.13 13.03
N ALA A 73 12.39 1.73 14.29
CA ALA A 73 13.13 0.59 14.84
C ALA A 73 12.56 -0.74 14.31
N SER A 74 13.41 -1.78 14.28
CA SER A 74 12.98 -3.13 13.92
C SER A 74 11.88 -3.64 14.86
N ASN A 75 10.89 -4.34 14.30
CA ASN A 75 9.73 -4.90 15.03
C ASN A 75 8.96 -3.86 15.88
N SER A 76 8.94 -2.58 15.45
CA SER A 76 8.27 -1.51 16.19
C SER A 76 6.77 -1.46 15.94
N PHE A 77 6.27 -2.17 14.93
CA PHE A 77 4.83 -2.28 14.62
C PHE A 77 4.39 -3.74 14.57
N ASP A 78 3.15 -4.00 14.98
CA ASP A 78 2.56 -5.33 14.86
C ASP A 78 2.18 -5.64 13.42
N VAL A 79 1.66 -4.63 12.71
CA VAL A 79 1.28 -4.74 11.29
C VAL A 79 1.80 -3.54 10.52
N VAL A 80 2.44 -3.80 9.38
CA VAL A 80 2.77 -2.78 8.38
C VAL A 80 1.91 -3.03 7.15
N VAL A 81 1.20 -2.02 6.70
CA VAL A 81 0.27 -2.10 5.57
C VAL A 81 0.78 -1.23 4.43
N MET A 82 0.64 -1.70 3.20
CA MET A 82 0.88 -0.91 1.99
C MET A 82 -0.22 -1.23 0.98
N THR A 83 -1.16 -0.29 0.82
CA THR A 83 -2.31 -0.50 -0.07
C THR A 83 -2.20 0.32 -1.33
N GLN A 84 -2.12 -0.36 -2.49
CA GLN A 84 -2.08 0.28 -3.81
C GLN A 84 -0.96 1.33 -3.97
N ALA A 85 0.16 1.18 -3.23
CA ALA A 85 1.29 2.09 -3.27
C ALA A 85 2.58 1.44 -3.81
N LEU A 86 2.68 0.09 -3.75
CA LEU A 86 3.89 -0.63 -4.19
C LEU A 86 4.30 -0.31 -5.63
N GLN A 87 3.33 -0.17 -6.53
CA GLN A 87 3.57 0.13 -7.94
C GLN A 87 4.03 1.56 -8.20
N ALA A 88 3.96 2.45 -7.21
CA ALA A 88 4.33 3.85 -7.31
C ALA A 88 5.72 4.17 -6.76
N VAL A 89 6.35 3.24 -6.02
CA VAL A 89 7.71 3.42 -5.48
C VAL A 89 8.77 3.02 -6.52
N HIS A 90 9.94 3.66 -6.50
CA HIS A 90 11.03 3.37 -7.42
C HIS A 90 11.80 2.09 -7.07
N TYR A 91 11.86 1.76 -5.78
CA TYR A 91 12.63 0.62 -5.26
C TYR A 91 11.75 -0.31 -4.41
N PRO A 92 10.80 -1.05 -5.07
CA PRO A 92 9.85 -1.90 -4.35
C PRO A 92 10.53 -3.01 -3.52
N ASP A 93 11.66 -3.54 -3.99
CA ASP A 93 12.49 -4.50 -3.26
C ASP A 93 12.96 -3.95 -1.92
N ARG A 94 13.49 -2.74 -1.90
CA ARG A 94 14.00 -2.10 -0.68
C ARG A 94 12.89 -1.78 0.32
N ILE A 95 11.76 -1.29 -0.15
CA ILE A 95 10.65 -0.98 0.76
C ILE A 95 10.06 -2.26 1.37
N LEU A 96 10.04 -3.38 0.63
CA LEU A 96 9.61 -4.68 1.15
C LEU A 96 10.53 -5.17 2.26
N ASP A 97 11.86 -5.08 2.10
CA ASP A 97 12.83 -5.40 3.15
C ASP A 97 12.63 -4.55 4.40
N GLU A 98 12.43 -3.27 4.23
CA GLU A 98 12.16 -2.36 5.33
C GLU A 98 10.83 -2.65 6.03
N MET A 99 9.78 -3.00 5.29
CA MET A 99 8.50 -3.43 5.87
C MET A 99 8.68 -4.68 6.74
N LEU A 100 9.41 -5.69 6.26
CA LEU A 100 9.72 -6.93 6.99
C LEU A 100 10.61 -6.67 8.22
N ARG A 101 11.48 -5.67 8.17
CA ARG A 101 12.30 -5.25 9.29
C ARG A 101 11.49 -4.56 10.38
N VAL A 102 10.59 -3.65 10.00
CA VAL A 102 9.85 -2.76 10.90
C VAL A 102 8.62 -3.44 11.48
N GLY A 103 7.94 -4.29 10.71
CA GLY A 103 6.69 -4.96 11.06
C GLY A 103 6.88 -6.44 11.39
N ARG A 104 6.00 -6.94 12.26
CA ARG A 104 5.89 -8.38 12.54
C ARG A 104 5.04 -9.11 11.50
N GLN A 105 4.07 -8.39 10.93
CA GLN A 105 3.21 -8.83 9.84
C GLN A 105 3.16 -7.73 8.80
N CYS A 106 3.22 -8.10 7.51
CA CYS A 106 3.08 -7.17 6.39
C CYS A 106 1.87 -7.54 5.55
N ILE A 107 1.07 -6.53 5.18
CA ILE A 107 -0.09 -6.67 4.31
C ILE A 107 0.12 -5.73 3.12
N ILE A 108 0.11 -6.30 1.92
CA ILE A 108 0.36 -5.53 0.69
C ILE A 108 -0.76 -5.81 -0.31
N THR A 109 -1.28 -4.75 -0.90
CA THR A 109 -2.19 -4.86 -2.05
C THR A 109 -1.63 -4.10 -3.25
N PHE A 110 -1.77 -4.67 -4.42
CA PHE A 110 -1.34 -4.07 -5.68
C PHE A 110 -2.26 -4.53 -6.83
N PRO A 111 -2.36 -3.77 -7.93
CA PRO A 111 -3.12 -4.18 -9.10
C PRO A 111 -2.41 -5.36 -9.78
N ASN A 112 -3.07 -6.52 -9.85
CA ASN A 112 -2.53 -7.65 -10.60
C ASN A 112 -2.71 -7.44 -12.11
N PHE A 113 -1.65 -7.01 -12.79
CA PHE A 113 -1.66 -6.82 -14.24
C PHE A 113 -1.76 -8.13 -15.03
N GLY A 114 -1.41 -9.26 -14.40
CA GLY A 114 -1.59 -10.61 -14.95
C GLY A 114 -3.02 -11.14 -14.92
N HIS A 115 -3.98 -10.38 -14.39
CA HIS A 115 -5.38 -10.80 -14.34
C HIS A 115 -5.93 -11.08 -15.75
N TRP A 116 -6.74 -12.13 -15.91
CA TRP A 116 -7.22 -12.58 -17.22
C TRP A 116 -7.94 -11.48 -18.04
N ARG A 117 -8.64 -10.54 -17.41
CA ARG A 117 -9.29 -9.39 -18.08
C ARG A 117 -8.27 -8.46 -18.69
N CYS A 118 -7.15 -8.18 -18.01
CA CYS A 118 -6.06 -7.36 -18.54
C CYS A 118 -5.40 -8.04 -19.74
N ARG A 119 -5.12 -9.35 -19.63
CA ARG A 119 -4.57 -10.14 -20.73
C ARG A 119 -5.50 -10.15 -21.95
N TRP A 120 -6.79 -10.39 -21.74
CA TRP A 120 -7.79 -10.39 -22.80
C TRP A 120 -7.94 -9.03 -23.46
N TYR A 121 -7.97 -7.97 -22.66
CA TYR A 121 -8.05 -6.61 -23.19
C TYR A 121 -6.84 -6.26 -24.05
N LEU A 122 -5.62 -6.56 -23.59
CA LEU A 122 -4.39 -6.38 -24.37
C LEU A 122 -4.42 -7.19 -25.67
N ALA A 123 -4.79 -8.47 -25.60
CA ALA A 123 -4.84 -9.36 -26.76
C ALA A 123 -5.84 -8.90 -27.84
N THR A 124 -7.00 -8.38 -27.42
CA THR A 124 -8.09 -8.02 -28.35
C THR A 124 -8.08 -6.58 -28.79
N LYS A 125 -7.61 -5.65 -27.95
CA LYS A 125 -7.64 -4.21 -28.22
C LYS A 125 -6.27 -3.62 -28.56
N GLY A 126 -5.17 -4.31 -28.23
CA GLY A 126 -3.81 -3.82 -28.44
C GLY A 126 -3.50 -2.52 -27.70
N ARG A 127 -4.18 -2.27 -26.58
CA ARG A 127 -4.06 -1.04 -25.77
C ARG A 127 -3.93 -1.40 -24.30
N MET A 128 -3.27 -0.53 -23.52
CA MET A 128 -3.20 -0.66 -22.07
C MET A 128 -4.59 -0.65 -21.46
N PRO A 129 -4.91 -1.63 -20.57
CA PRO A 129 -6.22 -1.69 -19.93
C PRO A 129 -6.40 -0.52 -18.97
N VAL A 130 -7.61 0.04 -18.99
CA VAL A 130 -8.10 1.00 -18.00
C VAL A 130 -9.32 0.34 -17.34
N SER A 131 -9.35 0.31 -16.01
CA SER A 131 -10.40 -0.32 -15.22
C SER A 131 -10.52 0.36 -13.85
N ASP A 132 -11.48 -0.05 -13.04
CA ASP A 132 -11.64 0.47 -11.67
C ASP A 132 -10.38 0.27 -10.80
N PHE A 133 -9.58 -0.78 -11.07
CA PHE A 133 -8.32 -1.07 -10.38
C PHE A 133 -7.09 -0.43 -11.04
N LEU A 134 -7.22 0.00 -12.29
CA LEU A 134 -6.22 0.71 -13.07
C LEU A 134 -6.89 1.92 -13.72
N PRO A 135 -7.26 2.95 -12.93
CA PRO A 135 -8.14 4.02 -13.41
C PRO A 135 -7.44 5.03 -14.32
N TYR A 136 -6.11 4.97 -14.40
CA TYR A 136 -5.31 5.95 -15.14
C TYR A 136 -4.94 5.44 -16.53
N THR A 137 -4.80 6.34 -17.47
CA THR A 137 -4.22 6.06 -18.78
C THR A 137 -2.70 5.86 -18.64
N TRP A 138 -2.07 5.21 -19.63
CA TRP A 138 -0.65 4.91 -19.61
C TRP A 138 0.27 6.15 -19.48
N TYR A 139 -0.20 7.32 -19.85
CA TYR A 139 0.55 8.58 -19.80
C TYR A 139 0.17 9.49 -18.61
N ASN A 140 -0.90 9.19 -17.89
CA ASN A 140 -1.40 9.98 -16.76
C ASN A 140 -1.55 9.07 -15.52
N THR A 141 -0.47 8.41 -15.15
CA THR A 141 -0.44 7.49 -14.02
C THR A 141 0.78 7.76 -13.16
N SER A 142 0.60 7.67 -11.85
CA SER A 142 1.71 7.61 -10.88
C SER A 142 2.31 6.22 -10.77
N ASN A 143 1.70 5.20 -11.39
CA ASN A 143 2.21 3.84 -11.35
C ASN A 143 3.47 3.73 -12.23
N ILE A 144 4.59 3.37 -11.61
CA ILE A 144 5.87 3.19 -12.29
C ILE A 144 6.05 1.74 -12.70
N HIS A 145 5.55 0.81 -11.87
CA HIS A 145 5.69 -0.62 -12.06
C HIS A 145 4.34 -1.30 -12.23
N PHE A 146 4.31 -2.28 -13.11
CA PHE A 146 3.19 -3.22 -13.24
C PHE A 146 3.73 -4.62 -13.00
N CYS A 147 3.13 -5.35 -12.08
CA CYS A 147 3.54 -6.71 -11.78
C CYS A 147 2.36 -7.67 -11.77
N THR A 148 2.67 -8.94 -11.89
CA THR A 148 1.77 -10.06 -11.66
C THR A 148 2.00 -10.63 -10.26
N PHE A 149 1.17 -11.56 -9.83
CA PHE A 149 1.44 -12.30 -8.59
C PHE A 149 2.75 -13.11 -8.67
N GLU A 150 3.06 -13.67 -9.83
CA GLU A 150 4.29 -14.43 -10.05
C GLU A 150 5.54 -13.55 -9.89
N ASP A 151 5.52 -12.33 -10.48
CA ASP A 151 6.60 -11.36 -10.33
C ASP A 151 6.78 -10.95 -8.85
N PHE A 152 5.67 -10.74 -8.14
CA PHE A 152 5.70 -10.39 -6.72
C PHE A 152 6.25 -11.53 -5.85
N GLU A 153 5.89 -12.79 -6.15
CA GLU A 153 6.43 -13.96 -5.45
C GLU A 153 7.94 -14.11 -5.70
N GLU A 154 8.42 -13.79 -6.90
CA GLU A 154 9.85 -13.85 -7.22
C GLU A 154 10.65 -12.88 -6.35
N ILE A 155 10.20 -11.62 -6.24
CA ILE A 155 10.82 -10.65 -5.32
C ILE A 155 10.77 -11.16 -3.88
N GLY A 156 9.63 -11.65 -3.41
CA GLY A 156 9.47 -12.16 -2.05
C GLY A 156 10.41 -13.33 -1.73
N ARG A 157 10.68 -14.22 -2.69
CA ARG A 157 11.61 -15.35 -2.50
C ARG A 157 13.08 -14.93 -2.46
N ALA A 158 13.44 -13.84 -3.12
CA ALA A 158 14.82 -13.33 -3.15
C ALA A 158 15.23 -12.68 -1.81
N HIS A 159 14.26 -12.36 -0.95
CA HIS A 159 14.44 -11.61 0.29
C HIS A 159 14.06 -12.40 1.57
N VAL A 160 13.83 -13.72 1.47
CA VAL A 160 13.54 -14.61 2.62
C VAL A 160 14.72 -15.52 2.95
#